data_b089f9729ef9bc63a38810d506960864
#
_entry.id   b089f9729ef9bc63a38810d506960864
#
_cell.length_a   1.000
_cell.length_b   1.000
_cell.length_c   1.000
_cell.angle_alpha   90.00
_cell.angle_beta   90.00
_cell.angle_gamma   90.00
#
_symmetry.space_group_name_H-M   'P 1'
#
loop_
_entity.id
_entity.type
_entity.pdbx_description
1 polymer ?
#
loop_
_entity_poly.entity_id
_entity_poly.type
_entity_poly.pdbx_seq_one_letter_code
_entity_poly.pdbx_strand_id
1 'polypeptide(L)'
;MPYCFDPIQGIFNFYPQFKYRTVQDKRRILAVYDMFCGLVNSCGGSITAIAAEGRLQSPFIMRDMNSELVKLYSKIRDIFDPYKTLNSGVKQLSEMRDIIAMLRQSYSNER
;
A
#
# COMPACT_ATOMS: atom_id res chain seq x y z
N MET A 1 -9.85 -9.50 -16.56
CA MET A 1 -9.12 -8.94 -15.42
C MET A 1 -7.93 -9.85 -15.16
N PRO A 2 -6.69 -9.44 -15.40
CA PRO A 2 -5.55 -10.32 -15.25
C PRO A 2 -5.26 -10.59 -13.77
N TYR A 3 -5.02 -11.84 -13.45
CA TYR A 3 -4.59 -12.31 -12.14
C TYR A 3 -3.54 -13.41 -12.31
N CYS A 4 -2.70 -13.58 -11.32
CA CYS A 4 -1.74 -14.68 -11.22
C CYS A 4 -1.89 -15.32 -9.84
N PHE A 5 -1.94 -16.63 -9.81
CA PHE A 5 -2.08 -17.39 -8.57
C PHE A 5 -0.98 -18.45 -8.51
N ASP A 6 -0.25 -18.46 -7.39
CA ASP A 6 0.70 -19.51 -7.05
C ASP A 6 0.06 -20.41 -5.97
N PRO A 7 -0.41 -21.60 -6.34
CA PRO A 7 -1.07 -22.51 -5.40
C PRO A 7 -0.11 -23.11 -4.37
N ILE A 8 1.19 -23.15 -4.64
CA ILE A 8 2.19 -23.73 -3.74
C ILE A 8 2.46 -22.78 -2.58
N GLN A 9 2.62 -21.50 -2.89
CA GLN A 9 2.88 -20.46 -1.89
C GLN A 9 1.61 -19.79 -1.37
N GLY A 10 0.45 -20.07 -1.99
CA GLY A 10 -0.82 -19.42 -1.66
C GLY A 10 -0.84 -17.93 -2.01
N ILE A 11 -0.03 -17.50 -2.99
CA ILE A 11 0.09 -16.10 -3.37
C ILE A 11 -0.86 -15.79 -4.51
N PHE A 12 -1.68 -14.76 -4.30
CA PHE A 12 -2.61 -14.25 -5.30
C PHE A 12 -2.23 -12.82 -5.69
N ASN A 13 -1.87 -12.62 -6.96
CA ASN A 13 -1.59 -11.31 -7.54
C ASN A 13 -2.76 -10.88 -8.42
N PHE A 14 -3.22 -9.67 -8.19
CA PHE A 14 -4.38 -9.09 -8.83
C PHE A 14 -4.02 -7.75 -9.49
N TYR A 15 -4.32 -7.62 -10.78
CA TYR A 15 -3.96 -6.46 -11.58
C TYR A 15 -5.24 -5.76 -12.11
N PRO A 16 -5.94 -5.00 -11.30
CA PRO A 16 -7.14 -4.30 -11.73
C PRO A 16 -6.78 -3.16 -12.69
N GLN A 17 -7.57 -3.03 -13.76
CA GLN A 17 -7.42 -1.92 -14.68
C GLN A 17 -8.33 -0.77 -14.26
N PHE A 18 -7.75 0.38 -13.99
CA PHE A 18 -8.47 1.59 -13.61
C PHE A 18 -8.19 2.75 -14.56
N LYS A 19 -9.16 3.63 -14.69
CA LYS A 19 -8.97 4.93 -15.32
C LYS A 19 -8.51 5.93 -14.26
N TYR A 20 -7.47 6.71 -14.55
CA TYR A 20 -6.86 7.69 -13.63
C TYR A 20 -7.13 9.13 -14.05
N ARG A 21 -8.30 9.44 -14.58
CA ARG A 21 -8.56 10.74 -15.18
C ARG A 21 -9.07 11.79 -14.18
N THR A 22 -9.79 11.35 -13.17
CA THR A 22 -10.47 12.25 -12.23
C THR A 22 -10.08 11.97 -10.78
N VAL A 23 -10.33 12.94 -9.90
CA VAL A 23 -10.15 12.76 -8.45
C VAL A 23 -11.08 11.66 -7.92
N GLN A 24 -12.26 11.52 -8.52
CA GLN A 24 -13.20 10.45 -8.15
C GLN A 24 -12.66 9.06 -8.51
N ASP A 25 -11.98 8.92 -9.65
CA ASP A 25 -11.34 7.66 -10.03
C ASP A 25 -10.29 7.25 -8.99
N LYS A 26 -9.47 8.20 -8.53
CA LYS A 26 -8.46 7.97 -7.51
C LYS A 26 -9.06 7.51 -6.18
N ARG A 27 -10.13 8.19 -5.73
CA ARG A 27 -10.86 7.78 -4.51
C ARG A 27 -11.46 6.39 -4.63
N ARG A 28 -12.02 6.07 -5.81
CA ARG A 28 -12.60 4.74 -6.08
C ARG A 28 -11.54 3.64 -6.03
N ILE A 29 -10.35 3.90 -6.58
CA ILE A 29 -9.23 2.95 -6.53
C ILE A 29 -8.83 2.66 -5.09
N LEU A 30 -8.65 3.71 -4.28
CA LEU A 30 -8.28 3.55 -2.88
C LEU A 30 -9.37 2.83 -2.08
N ALA A 31 -10.65 3.11 -2.35
CA ALA A 31 -11.76 2.40 -1.72
C ALA A 31 -11.81 0.91 -2.09
N VAL A 32 -11.57 0.57 -3.36
CA VAL A 32 -11.49 -0.83 -3.81
C VAL A 32 -10.29 -1.53 -3.18
N TYR A 33 -9.16 -0.84 -3.08
CA TYR A 33 -7.97 -1.41 -2.44
C TYR A 33 -8.19 -1.64 -0.94
N ASP A 34 -8.80 -0.70 -0.25
CA ASP A 34 -9.16 -0.83 1.17
C ASP A 34 -10.10 -2.01 1.43
N MET A 35 -11.14 -2.14 0.59
CA MET A 35 -12.07 -3.28 0.65
C MET A 35 -11.35 -4.61 0.40
N PHE A 36 -10.43 -4.65 -0.57
CA PHE A 36 -9.62 -5.84 -0.85
C PHE A 36 -8.73 -6.22 0.34
N CYS A 37 -8.04 -5.25 0.95
CA CYS A 37 -7.24 -5.49 2.15
C CYS A 37 -8.09 -6.05 3.30
N GLY A 38 -9.26 -5.48 3.54
CA GLY A 38 -10.20 -5.96 4.55
C GLY A 38 -10.66 -7.39 4.28
N LEU A 39 -10.94 -7.74 3.02
CA LEU A 39 -11.31 -9.10 2.62
C LEU A 39 -10.17 -10.10 2.87
N VAL A 40 -8.94 -9.76 2.46
CA VAL A 40 -7.77 -10.62 2.68
C VAL A 40 -7.57 -10.89 4.17
N ASN A 41 -7.63 -9.86 5.00
CA ASN A 41 -7.50 -10.00 6.46
C ASN A 41 -8.63 -10.84 7.06
N SER A 42 -9.86 -10.68 6.59
CA SER A 42 -11.00 -11.49 7.08
C SER A 42 -10.86 -12.98 6.75
N CYS A 43 -10.13 -13.29 5.68
CA CYS A 43 -9.79 -14.66 5.31
C CYS A 43 -8.53 -15.21 6.03
N GLY A 44 -7.94 -14.45 6.95
CA GLY A 44 -6.68 -14.82 7.63
C GLY A 44 -5.44 -14.72 6.74
N GLY A 45 -5.55 -14.04 5.60
CA GLY A 45 -4.42 -13.80 4.69
C GLY A 45 -3.60 -12.58 5.07
N SER A 46 -2.52 -12.34 4.32
CA SER A 46 -1.66 -11.16 4.45
C SER A 46 -1.62 -10.39 3.14
N ILE A 47 -1.71 -9.07 3.22
CA ILE A 47 -1.54 -8.17 2.06
C ILE A 47 -0.08 -7.97 1.68
N THR A 48 0.86 -8.44 2.49
CA THR A 48 2.30 -8.42 2.22
C THR A 48 2.71 -9.76 1.65
N ALA A 49 3.00 -9.83 0.35
CA ALA A 49 3.36 -11.09 -0.31
C ALA A 49 4.77 -11.02 -0.94
N ILE A 50 4.85 -10.71 -2.23
CA ILE A 50 6.10 -10.83 -2.99
C ILE A 50 6.85 -9.51 -3.09
N ALA A 51 6.15 -8.40 -3.26
CA ALA A 51 6.74 -7.10 -3.53
C ALA A 51 6.87 -6.25 -2.25
N ALA A 52 7.85 -5.36 -2.24
CA ALA A 52 7.95 -4.35 -1.21
C ALA A 52 6.71 -3.42 -1.26
N GLU A 53 6.17 -3.11 -0.10
CA GLU A 53 4.90 -2.39 0.03
C GLU A 53 4.97 -0.94 -0.48
N GLY A 54 6.15 -0.31 -0.37
CA GLY A 54 6.33 1.08 -0.74
C GLY A 54 5.43 2.03 0.06
N ARG A 55 5.30 3.26 -0.41
CA ARG A 55 4.46 4.28 0.25
C ARG A 55 2.97 4.03 0.07
N LEU A 56 2.58 3.43 -1.06
CA LEU A 56 1.17 3.25 -1.41
C LEU A 56 0.46 2.30 -0.45
N GLN A 57 1.11 1.21 -0.07
CA GLN A 57 0.53 0.18 0.79
C GLN A 57 0.75 0.44 2.28
N SER A 58 1.70 1.30 2.62
CA SER A 58 2.11 1.57 4.00
C SER A 58 0.95 1.89 4.96
N PRO A 59 -0.02 2.77 4.62
CA PRO A 59 -1.13 3.08 5.52
C PRO A 59 -2.03 1.89 5.81
N PHE A 60 -2.25 1.04 4.81
CA PHE A 60 -3.12 -0.14 4.96
C PHE A 60 -2.47 -1.19 5.86
N ILE A 61 -1.17 -1.44 5.64
CA ILE A 61 -0.41 -2.42 6.42
C ILE A 61 -0.24 -1.96 7.86
N MET A 62 0.14 -0.69 8.06
CA MET A 62 0.39 -0.17 9.40
C MET A 62 -0.87 -0.06 10.24
N ARG A 63 -2.04 0.17 9.62
CA ARG A 63 -3.34 0.18 10.30
C ARG A 63 -3.68 -1.18 10.88
N ASP A 64 -3.41 -2.25 10.11
CA ASP A 64 -3.82 -3.61 10.45
C ASP A 64 -2.74 -4.37 11.24
N MET A 65 -1.56 -3.78 11.39
CA MET A 65 -0.44 -4.34 12.14
C MET A 65 -0.61 -4.15 13.65
N ASN A 66 -0.12 -5.12 14.43
CA ASN A 66 -0.08 -5.00 15.88
C ASN A 66 0.67 -3.73 16.33
N SER A 67 0.08 -2.98 17.25
CA SER A 67 0.62 -1.70 17.75
C SER A 67 2.03 -1.82 18.35
N GLU A 68 2.36 -2.95 18.95
CA GLU A 68 3.70 -3.21 19.49
C GLU A 68 4.75 -3.38 18.38
N LEU A 69 4.37 -4.05 17.29
CA LEU A 69 5.23 -4.16 16.11
C LEU A 69 5.45 -2.80 15.44
N VAL A 70 4.41 -1.98 15.32
CA VAL A 70 4.54 -0.62 14.78
C VAL A 70 5.52 0.20 15.61
N LYS A 71 5.45 0.13 16.94
CA LYS A 71 6.40 0.79 17.84
C LYS A 71 7.82 0.24 17.69
N LEU A 72 7.96 -1.07 17.52
CA LEU A 72 9.27 -1.70 17.30
C LEU A 72 9.89 -1.23 15.98
N TYR A 73 9.13 -1.21 14.89
CA TYR A 73 9.60 -0.69 13.61
C TYR A 73 10.04 0.79 13.72
N SER A 74 9.28 1.61 14.44
CA SER A 74 9.66 3.01 14.64
C SER A 74 10.98 3.12 15.40
N LYS A 75 11.16 2.37 16.49
CA LYS A 75 12.41 2.38 17.26
C LYS A 75 13.62 1.92 16.45
N ILE A 76 13.48 0.82 15.69
CA ILE A 76 14.54 0.33 14.82
C ILE A 76 14.90 1.41 13.79
N ARG A 77 13.91 2.04 13.19
CA ARG A 77 14.12 3.11 12.22
C ARG A 77 14.85 4.29 12.84
N ASP A 78 14.44 4.75 14.01
CA ASP A 78 15.06 5.91 14.68
C ASP A 78 16.55 5.65 15.01
N ILE A 79 16.95 4.38 15.21
CA ILE A 79 18.35 3.99 15.40
C ILE A 79 19.16 4.11 14.11
N PHE A 80 18.61 3.60 12.98
CA PHE A 80 19.34 3.54 11.71
C PHE A 80 19.18 4.80 10.84
N ASP A 81 18.10 5.54 11.03
CA ASP A 81 17.78 6.74 10.26
C ASP A 81 17.23 7.85 11.16
N PRO A 82 18.07 8.40 12.07
CA PRO A 82 17.65 9.43 13.02
C PRO A 82 17.19 10.73 12.33
N TYR A 83 17.65 10.97 11.11
CA TYR A 83 17.28 12.14 10.32
C TYR A 83 16.08 11.91 9.41
N LYS A 84 15.50 10.68 9.39
CA LYS A 84 14.34 10.30 8.57
C LYS A 84 14.50 10.57 7.08
N THR A 85 15.70 10.34 6.57
CA THR A 85 16.08 10.58 5.17
C THR A 85 15.91 9.35 4.30
N LEU A 86 16.00 8.14 4.89
CA LEU A 86 15.94 6.89 4.16
C LEU A 86 14.49 6.43 3.96
N ASN A 87 14.08 6.27 2.69
CA ASN A 87 12.76 5.74 2.34
C ASN A 87 11.59 6.36 3.15
N SER A 88 11.58 7.68 3.24
CA SER A 88 10.55 8.42 3.98
C SER A 88 9.14 8.00 3.54
N GLY A 89 8.25 7.72 4.50
CA GLY A 89 6.86 7.29 4.26
C GLY A 89 6.68 5.80 3.96
N VAL A 90 7.75 4.99 3.97
CA VAL A 90 7.67 3.53 3.83
C VAL A 90 7.72 2.88 5.22
N LYS A 91 6.82 1.93 5.49
CA LYS A 91 6.68 1.27 6.81
C LYS A 91 6.60 2.25 7.99
N GLN A 92 5.87 3.33 7.78
CA GLN A 92 5.56 4.35 8.78
C GLN A 92 4.06 4.60 8.81
N LEU A 93 3.57 5.09 9.95
CA LEU A 93 2.22 5.62 10.03
C LEU A 93 2.12 6.80 9.05
N SER A 94 1.28 6.66 8.05
CA SER A 94 1.02 7.68 7.03
C SER A 94 -0.47 7.77 6.79
N GLU A 95 -0.93 8.95 6.37
CA GLU A 95 -2.33 9.17 6.12
C GLU A 95 -2.68 8.94 4.64
N MET A 96 -3.91 8.50 4.40
CA MET A 96 -4.42 8.28 3.04
C MET A 96 -4.37 9.55 2.17
N ARG A 97 -4.51 10.74 2.76
CA ARG A 97 -4.39 12.03 2.06
C ARG A 97 -3.02 12.24 1.43
N ASP A 98 -1.96 11.74 2.09
CA ASP A 98 -0.60 11.89 1.60
C ASP A 98 -0.38 11.06 0.33
N ILE A 99 -1.01 9.87 0.28
CA ILE A 99 -0.99 9.03 -0.92
C ILE A 99 -1.71 9.70 -2.08
N ILE A 100 -2.90 10.28 -1.82
CA ILE A 100 -3.69 10.95 -2.85
C ILE A 100 -2.90 12.11 -3.48
N ALA A 101 -2.15 12.85 -2.66
CA ALA A 101 -1.31 13.95 -3.13
C ALA A 101 -0.15 13.46 -4.02
N MET A 102 0.38 12.26 -3.78
CA MET A 102 1.47 11.66 -4.56
C MET A 102 1.00 10.96 -5.84
N LEU A 103 -0.30 10.65 -5.97
CA LEU A 103 -0.82 10.03 -7.17
C LEU A 103 -0.76 10.99 -8.34
N ARG A 104 -0.27 10.49 -9.47
CA ARG A 104 -0.13 11.25 -10.73
C ARG A 104 -1.45 11.91 -11.10
N GLN A 105 -1.39 13.21 -11.41
CA GLN A 105 -2.59 14.01 -11.68
C GLN A 105 -2.94 14.10 -13.16
N SER A 106 -1.97 13.92 -14.06
CA SER A 106 -2.18 13.99 -15.51
C SER A 106 -1.26 13.03 -16.25
N TYR A 107 -1.74 12.54 -17.38
CA TYR A 107 -0.93 11.87 -18.38
C TYR A 107 -0.81 12.81 -19.58
N SER A 108 0.37 13.32 -19.86
CA SER A 108 0.66 13.94 -21.16
C SER A 108 0.75 12.83 -22.19
N ASN A 109 -0.07 12.88 -23.23
CA ASN A 109 0.05 12.05 -24.42
C ASN A 109 1.13 12.63 -25.35
N GLU A 110 2.29 12.96 -24.82
CA GLU A 110 3.43 13.26 -25.67
C GLU A 110 4.02 11.93 -26.15
N ARG A 111 3.65 11.57 -27.37
CA ARG A 111 4.40 10.67 -28.24
C ARG A 111 5.15 11.51 -29.27
#